data_194497f994212d883b0680e654fce714
#
_entry.id   194497f994212d883b0680e654fce714
#
_cell.length_a   1.000
_cell.length_b   1.000
_cell.length_c   1.000
_cell.angle_alpha   90.00
_cell.angle_beta   90.00
_cell.angle_gamma   90.00
#
_symmetry.space_group_name_H-M   'P 1'
#
loop_
_entity.id
_entity.type
_entity.pdbx_description
1 polymer ?
#
loop_
_entity_poly.entity_id
_entity_poly.type
_entity_poly.pdbx_seq_one_letter_code
_entity_poly.pdbx_strand_id
1 'polypeptide(L)'
;MLTTLTEDGDAVLILDQTLLPREIVQRRLTTLAEAAHAIRAMQVRGAPLIGACAAYGLALALRQDAGDAAMDEAIATLAATRPTAVNLNWALARLRRLLAPLASAARAEAAWREARAIAEEDAAANAAIGRHGMDLLAEIAASGRKAPVRLMTHCNAGCLATVRHGTALAPVYAAHDAGLAVHVWVSETRPRNQGLLTVWELAQAGVPRTLIADNAAGLLMMRGEVDIVVVGADRIAANGDTANKIGTYLKALAARAHGIPFYVAAPLSTIDHACPHGGDIPIEERDGRELGAAPDVPVATPAFDVPPAGLISGIVTERGVFRPEALRELA
;
A
#
# COMPACT_ATOMS: atom_id res chain seq x y z
N MET A 1 7.48 -0.61 -16.72
CA MET A 1 6.95 -0.60 -15.33
C MET A 1 6.04 -1.80 -15.12
N LEU A 2 6.13 -2.47 -13.97
CA LEU A 2 5.37 -3.67 -13.65
C LEU A 2 3.89 -3.34 -13.41
N THR A 3 2.98 -4.19 -13.91
CA THR A 3 1.55 -4.15 -13.61
C THR A 3 1.19 -5.43 -12.87
N THR A 4 0.52 -5.30 -11.74
CA THR A 4 0.27 -6.42 -10.81
C THR A 4 -1.09 -7.08 -11.00
N LEU A 5 -2.01 -6.35 -11.64
CA LEU A 5 -3.37 -6.80 -11.93
C LEU A 5 -3.80 -6.26 -13.28
N THR A 6 -4.27 -7.15 -14.17
CA THR A 6 -4.75 -6.81 -15.53
C THR A 6 -5.96 -7.66 -15.91
N GLU A 7 -6.84 -7.10 -16.74
CA GLU A 7 -7.92 -7.88 -17.35
C GLU A 7 -7.38 -8.85 -18.43
N ASP A 8 -8.00 -10.02 -18.50
CA ASP A 8 -7.75 -11.05 -19.52
C ASP A 8 -9.09 -11.64 -19.99
N GLY A 9 -9.74 -10.92 -20.88
CA GLY A 9 -11.08 -11.27 -21.35
C GLY A 9 -12.12 -11.25 -20.25
N ASP A 10 -12.55 -12.41 -19.82
CA ASP A 10 -13.55 -12.62 -18.75
C ASP A 10 -12.93 -12.87 -17.37
N ALA A 11 -11.62 -12.79 -17.25
CA ALA A 11 -10.84 -13.06 -16.06
C ALA A 11 -9.91 -11.92 -15.70
N VAL A 12 -9.20 -12.09 -14.62
CA VAL A 12 -8.19 -11.15 -14.11
C VAL A 12 -6.89 -11.89 -13.89
N LEU A 13 -5.81 -11.39 -14.46
CA LEU A 13 -4.46 -11.85 -14.18
C LEU A 13 -3.89 -11.07 -12.99
N ILE A 14 -3.36 -11.79 -12.04
CA ILE A 14 -2.60 -11.22 -10.92
C ILE A 14 -1.18 -11.75 -10.93
N LEU A 15 -0.25 -10.95 -10.40
CA LEU A 15 1.10 -11.41 -10.08
C LEU A 15 1.08 -12.09 -8.71
N ASP A 16 1.46 -13.38 -8.66
CA ASP A 16 1.57 -14.12 -7.39
C ASP A 16 2.80 -13.67 -6.61
N GLN A 17 2.60 -12.80 -5.63
CA GLN A 17 3.69 -12.21 -4.84
C GLN A 17 4.27 -13.15 -3.80
N THR A 18 3.64 -14.30 -3.54
CA THR A 18 4.16 -15.29 -2.59
C THR A 18 5.38 -16.04 -3.14
N LEU A 19 5.54 -16.04 -4.45
CA LEU A 19 6.66 -16.68 -5.14
C LEU A 19 7.84 -15.73 -5.39
N LEU A 20 7.62 -14.40 -5.27
CA LEU A 20 8.68 -13.41 -5.45
C LEU A 20 9.70 -13.46 -4.30
N PRO A 21 10.97 -13.15 -4.53
CA PRO A 21 11.58 -12.83 -5.84
C PRO A 21 12.05 -14.05 -6.64
N ARG A 22 11.76 -15.28 -6.21
CA ARG A 22 12.28 -16.50 -6.80
C ARG A 22 11.71 -16.77 -8.19
N GLU A 23 10.41 -16.57 -8.33
CA GLU A 23 9.67 -16.84 -9.56
C GLU A 23 8.68 -15.71 -9.84
N ILE A 24 8.54 -15.34 -11.10
CA ILE A 24 7.51 -14.41 -11.59
C ILE A 24 6.40 -15.24 -12.20
N VAL A 25 5.30 -15.41 -11.47
CA VAL A 25 4.15 -16.20 -11.87
C VAL A 25 2.90 -15.36 -11.92
N GLN A 26 2.20 -15.40 -13.04
CA GLN A 26 0.86 -14.83 -13.15
C GLN A 26 -0.18 -15.93 -12.88
N ARG A 27 -1.24 -15.55 -12.15
CA ARG A 27 -2.41 -16.40 -11.93
C ARG A 27 -3.64 -15.77 -12.54
N ARG A 28 -4.43 -16.59 -13.17
CA ARG A 28 -5.70 -16.21 -13.77
C ARG A 28 -6.82 -16.48 -12.76
N LEU A 29 -7.55 -15.44 -12.37
CA LEU A 29 -8.71 -15.49 -11.47
C LEU A 29 -9.98 -15.44 -12.32
N THR A 30 -10.86 -16.41 -12.12
CA THR A 30 -12.13 -16.56 -12.85
C THR A 30 -13.36 -16.63 -11.94
N THR A 31 -13.12 -16.78 -10.63
CA THR A 31 -14.17 -16.95 -9.62
C THR A 31 -13.95 -16.07 -8.40
N LEU A 32 -15.04 -15.83 -7.66
CA LEU A 32 -15.01 -15.21 -6.32
C LEU A 32 -14.04 -15.94 -5.37
N ALA A 33 -14.09 -17.27 -5.37
CA ALA A 33 -13.29 -18.09 -4.47
C ALA A 33 -11.78 -17.90 -4.71
N GLU A 34 -11.37 -17.84 -5.99
CA GLU A 34 -9.97 -17.56 -6.36
C GLU A 34 -9.54 -16.17 -5.96
N ALA A 35 -10.37 -15.14 -6.18
CA ALA A 35 -10.08 -13.77 -5.76
C ALA A 35 -9.97 -13.66 -4.23
N ALA A 36 -10.89 -14.25 -3.48
CA ALA A 36 -10.85 -14.29 -2.03
C ALA A 36 -9.61 -15.07 -1.51
N HIS A 37 -9.25 -16.16 -2.17
CA HIS A 37 -8.03 -16.90 -1.85
C HIS A 37 -6.77 -16.06 -2.11
N ALA A 38 -6.69 -15.39 -3.26
CA ALA A 38 -5.54 -14.56 -3.63
C ALA A 38 -5.27 -13.46 -2.58
N ILE A 39 -6.33 -12.84 -2.05
CA ILE A 39 -6.21 -11.84 -0.98
C ILE A 39 -5.80 -12.48 0.35
N ARG A 40 -6.46 -13.59 0.75
CA ARG A 40 -6.21 -14.27 2.03
C ARG A 40 -4.81 -14.88 2.10
N ALA A 41 -4.39 -15.53 1.01
CA ALA A 41 -3.07 -16.15 0.88
C ALA A 41 -1.95 -15.14 0.59
N MET A 42 -2.28 -13.85 0.44
CA MET A 42 -1.33 -12.79 0.11
C MET A 42 -0.62 -12.98 -1.25
N GLN A 43 -1.27 -13.63 -2.20
CA GLN A 43 -0.83 -13.62 -3.60
C GLN A 43 -0.92 -12.19 -4.15
N VAL A 44 -1.93 -11.42 -3.70
CA VAL A 44 -1.98 -9.96 -3.79
C VAL A 44 -1.90 -9.36 -2.37
N ARG A 45 -1.20 -8.26 -2.20
CA ARG A 45 -1.01 -7.54 -0.94
C ARG A 45 -0.79 -6.05 -1.19
N GLY A 46 -0.86 -5.24 -0.12
CA GLY A 46 -0.88 -3.78 -0.22
C GLY A 46 -2.32 -3.26 -0.30
N ALA A 47 -2.60 -2.20 0.46
CA ALA A 47 -3.96 -1.73 0.65
C ALA A 47 -4.68 -1.41 -0.68
N PRO A 48 -4.11 -0.64 -1.62
CA PRO A 48 -4.79 -0.31 -2.87
C PRO A 48 -5.01 -1.54 -3.77
N LEU A 49 -4.01 -2.43 -3.93
CA LEU A 49 -4.15 -3.62 -4.78
C LEU A 49 -5.20 -4.59 -4.25
N ILE A 50 -5.30 -4.75 -2.93
CA ILE A 50 -6.34 -5.58 -2.31
C ILE A 50 -7.73 -5.02 -2.65
N GLY A 51 -7.91 -3.70 -2.64
CA GLY A 51 -9.16 -3.05 -3.02
C GLY A 51 -9.54 -3.32 -4.48
N ALA A 52 -8.60 -3.15 -5.41
CA ALA A 52 -8.82 -3.44 -6.83
C ALA A 52 -9.13 -4.94 -7.07
N CYS A 53 -8.38 -5.85 -6.42
CA CYS A 53 -8.63 -7.29 -6.52
C CYS A 53 -10.01 -7.68 -5.96
N ALA A 54 -10.44 -7.08 -4.86
CA ALA A 54 -11.77 -7.31 -4.30
C ALA A 54 -12.88 -6.80 -5.23
N ALA A 55 -12.67 -5.65 -5.88
CA ALA A 55 -13.61 -5.13 -6.87
C ALA A 55 -13.84 -6.10 -8.02
N TYR A 56 -12.77 -6.64 -8.59
CA TYR A 56 -12.88 -7.67 -9.62
C TYR A 56 -13.45 -8.99 -9.08
N GLY A 57 -13.11 -9.36 -7.84
CA GLY A 57 -13.68 -10.55 -7.19
C GLY A 57 -15.22 -10.49 -7.09
N LEU A 58 -15.78 -9.32 -6.75
CA LEU A 58 -17.21 -9.09 -6.76
C LEU A 58 -17.79 -9.14 -8.20
N ALA A 59 -17.10 -8.52 -9.16
CA ALA A 59 -17.53 -8.55 -10.56
C ALA A 59 -17.54 -10.00 -11.14
N LEU A 60 -16.57 -10.83 -10.77
CA LEU A 60 -16.53 -12.25 -11.14
C LEU A 60 -17.71 -13.03 -10.54
N ALA A 61 -18.05 -12.75 -9.27
CA ALA A 61 -19.21 -13.37 -8.62
C ALA A 61 -20.52 -13.05 -9.35
N LEU A 62 -20.73 -11.76 -9.68
CA LEU A 62 -21.96 -11.28 -10.30
C LEU A 62 -22.15 -11.73 -11.75
N ARG A 63 -21.10 -12.21 -12.40
CA ARG A 63 -21.24 -12.91 -13.70
C ARG A 63 -21.88 -14.28 -13.59
N GLN A 64 -21.79 -14.92 -12.42
CA GLN A 64 -22.41 -16.22 -12.18
C GLN A 64 -23.83 -16.07 -11.67
N ASP A 65 -24.02 -15.18 -10.68
CA ASP A 65 -25.32 -14.81 -10.13
C ASP A 65 -25.31 -13.35 -9.68
N ALA A 66 -26.17 -12.52 -10.29
CA ALA A 66 -26.28 -11.10 -10.01
C ALA A 66 -27.47 -10.74 -9.09
N GLY A 67 -28.07 -11.72 -8.42
CA GLY A 67 -29.12 -11.53 -7.43
C GLY A 67 -28.64 -10.81 -6.18
N ASP A 68 -29.60 -10.26 -5.39
CA ASP A 68 -29.26 -9.51 -4.17
C ASP A 68 -28.52 -10.38 -3.15
N ALA A 69 -29.01 -11.60 -2.94
CA ALA A 69 -28.41 -12.54 -1.99
C ALA A 69 -26.96 -12.92 -2.40
N ALA A 70 -26.73 -13.20 -3.70
CA ALA A 70 -25.40 -13.53 -4.22
C ALA A 70 -24.44 -12.32 -4.09
N MET A 71 -24.92 -11.11 -4.35
CA MET A 71 -24.13 -9.90 -4.17
C MET A 71 -23.71 -9.69 -2.70
N ASP A 72 -24.65 -9.84 -1.76
CA ASP A 72 -24.39 -9.69 -0.34
C ASP A 72 -23.43 -10.77 0.19
N GLU A 73 -23.59 -12.02 -0.24
CA GLU A 73 -22.67 -13.12 0.09
C GLU A 73 -21.27 -12.89 -0.47
N ALA A 74 -21.15 -12.42 -1.71
CA ALA A 74 -19.86 -12.11 -2.32
C ALA A 74 -19.13 -10.98 -1.58
N ILE A 75 -19.86 -9.91 -1.22
CA ILE A 75 -19.30 -8.81 -0.44
C ILE A 75 -18.83 -9.30 0.94
N ALA A 76 -19.65 -10.09 1.64
CA ALA A 76 -19.29 -10.65 2.94
C ALA A 76 -18.04 -11.57 2.85
N THR A 77 -17.98 -12.41 1.83
CA THR A 77 -16.86 -13.32 1.57
C THR A 77 -15.55 -12.56 1.37
N LEU A 78 -15.57 -11.50 0.56
CA LEU A 78 -14.39 -10.67 0.29
C LEU A 78 -13.98 -9.86 1.52
N ALA A 79 -14.94 -9.21 2.21
CA ALA A 79 -14.67 -8.42 3.41
C ALA A 79 -14.01 -9.27 4.51
N ALA A 80 -14.41 -10.53 4.66
CA ALA A 80 -13.84 -11.46 5.64
C ALA A 80 -12.40 -11.88 5.32
N THR A 81 -11.87 -11.62 4.12
CA THR A 81 -10.49 -11.97 3.77
C THR A 81 -9.46 -11.15 4.52
N ARG A 82 -9.71 -9.85 4.70
CA ARG A 82 -8.87 -8.88 5.42
C ARG A 82 -9.75 -7.80 6.09
N PRO A 83 -10.36 -8.08 7.23
CA PRO A 83 -11.34 -7.20 7.87
C PRO A 83 -10.82 -5.79 8.19
N THR A 84 -9.52 -5.66 8.44
CA THR A 84 -8.86 -4.39 8.79
C THR A 84 -8.45 -3.55 7.58
N ALA A 85 -8.51 -4.11 6.35
CA ALA A 85 -8.04 -3.43 5.14
C ALA A 85 -9.05 -2.36 4.68
N VAL A 86 -8.69 -1.08 4.82
CA VAL A 86 -9.59 0.03 4.50
C VAL A 86 -9.96 0.08 3.02
N ASN A 87 -9.00 -0.07 2.12
CA ASN A 87 -9.23 0.00 0.67
C ASN A 87 -10.13 -1.13 0.15
N LEU A 88 -10.07 -2.32 0.78
CA LEU A 88 -10.98 -3.43 0.47
C LEU A 88 -12.43 -3.05 0.77
N ASN A 89 -12.66 -2.56 1.98
CA ASN A 89 -14.00 -2.15 2.41
C ASN A 89 -14.52 -0.95 1.60
N TRP A 90 -13.63 0.01 1.30
CA TRP A 90 -13.94 1.16 0.44
C TRP A 90 -14.39 0.73 -0.96
N ALA A 91 -13.66 -0.19 -1.60
CA ALA A 91 -14.00 -0.68 -2.94
C ALA A 91 -15.34 -1.44 -2.95
N LEU A 92 -15.57 -2.31 -1.97
CA LEU A 92 -16.82 -3.06 -1.83
C LEU A 92 -18.01 -2.14 -1.54
N ALA A 93 -17.84 -1.13 -0.68
CA ALA A 93 -18.90 -0.15 -0.39
C ALA A 93 -19.23 0.73 -1.61
N ARG A 94 -18.21 1.12 -2.40
CA ARG A 94 -18.37 1.86 -3.66
C ARG A 94 -19.19 1.06 -4.67
N LEU A 95 -18.81 -0.21 -4.89
CA LEU A 95 -19.53 -1.13 -5.76
C LEU A 95 -20.97 -1.35 -5.27
N ARG A 96 -21.18 -1.61 -3.99
CA ARG A 96 -22.51 -1.82 -3.43
C ARG A 96 -23.43 -0.63 -3.69
N ARG A 97 -22.96 0.60 -3.47
CA ARG A 97 -23.73 1.83 -3.73
C ARG A 97 -24.12 1.96 -5.21
N LEU A 98 -23.21 1.59 -6.13
CA LEU A 98 -23.48 1.61 -7.56
C LEU A 98 -24.50 0.55 -7.98
N LEU A 99 -24.35 -0.68 -7.46
CA LEU A 99 -25.05 -1.86 -7.95
C LEU A 99 -26.43 -2.06 -7.33
N ALA A 100 -26.63 -1.64 -6.08
CA ALA A 100 -27.90 -1.86 -5.36
C ALA A 100 -29.14 -1.34 -6.09
N PRO A 101 -29.14 -0.14 -6.72
CA PRO A 101 -30.31 0.36 -7.42
C PRO A 101 -30.52 -0.28 -8.82
N LEU A 102 -29.58 -1.09 -9.32
CA LEU A 102 -29.65 -1.67 -10.65
C LEU A 102 -30.44 -2.99 -10.66
N ALA A 103 -31.17 -3.21 -11.77
CA ALA A 103 -31.73 -4.52 -12.04
C ALA A 103 -30.60 -5.58 -12.16
N SER A 104 -30.86 -6.80 -11.68
CA SER A 104 -29.86 -7.88 -11.64
C SER A 104 -29.15 -8.09 -12.97
N ALA A 105 -29.88 -8.06 -14.09
CA ALA A 105 -29.33 -8.25 -15.45
C ALA A 105 -28.26 -7.20 -15.84
N ALA A 106 -28.24 -6.03 -15.20
CA ALA A 106 -27.27 -4.96 -15.49
C ALA A 106 -26.06 -4.96 -14.56
N ARG A 107 -26.10 -5.70 -13.45
CA ARG A 107 -25.09 -5.62 -12.37
C ARG A 107 -23.75 -6.19 -12.79
N ALA A 108 -23.70 -7.31 -13.46
CA ALA A 108 -22.44 -7.96 -13.83
C ALA A 108 -21.55 -7.05 -14.69
N GLU A 109 -22.15 -6.43 -15.71
CA GLU A 109 -21.41 -5.50 -16.57
C GLU A 109 -21.04 -4.20 -15.85
N ALA A 110 -21.96 -3.65 -15.04
CA ALA A 110 -21.69 -2.47 -14.24
C ALA A 110 -20.57 -2.71 -13.22
N ALA A 111 -20.54 -3.86 -12.55
CA ALA A 111 -19.51 -4.25 -11.61
C ALA A 111 -18.13 -4.36 -12.29
N TRP A 112 -18.09 -4.95 -13.48
CA TRP A 112 -16.84 -5.09 -14.23
C TRP A 112 -16.28 -3.73 -14.67
N ARG A 113 -17.13 -2.84 -15.18
CA ARG A 113 -16.73 -1.47 -15.53
C ARG A 113 -16.21 -0.70 -14.32
N GLU A 114 -16.89 -0.83 -13.18
CA GLU A 114 -16.50 -0.15 -11.95
C GLU A 114 -15.20 -0.71 -11.37
N ALA A 115 -14.97 -2.02 -11.44
CA ALA A 115 -13.71 -2.62 -11.02
C ALA A 115 -12.54 -2.11 -11.89
N ARG A 116 -12.77 -1.97 -13.21
CA ARG A 116 -11.79 -1.35 -14.12
C ARG A 116 -11.51 0.10 -13.72
N ALA A 117 -12.56 0.89 -13.47
CA ALA A 117 -12.41 2.28 -13.05
C ALA A 117 -11.59 2.40 -11.75
N ILE A 118 -11.85 1.54 -10.74
CA ILE A 118 -11.07 1.49 -9.50
C ILE A 118 -9.60 1.20 -9.78
N ALA A 119 -9.29 0.25 -10.66
CA ALA A 119 -7.92 -0.09 -11.01
C ALA A 119 -7.20 1.03 -11.79
N GLU A 120 -7.89 1.69 -12.71
CA GLU A 120 -7.36 2.81 -13.49
C GLU A 120 -7.15 4.05 -12.61
N GLU A 121 -8.09 4.35 -11.71
CA GLU A 121 -7.99 5.43 -10.73
C GLU A 121 -6.81 5.20 -9.77
N ASP A 122 -6.62 3.96 -9.29
CA ASP A 122 -5.45 3.60 -8.47
C ASP A 122 -4.14 3.90 -9.22
N ALA A 123 -4.03 3.43 -10.46
CA ALA A 123 -2.82 3.67 -11.26
C ALA A 123 -2.59 5.18 -11.49
N ALA A 124 -3.64 5.94 -11.78
CA ALA A 124 -3.55 7.39 -12.01
C ALA A 124 -3.18 8.14 -10.71
N ALA A 125 -3.79 7.77 -9.58
CA ALA A 125 -3.49 8.34 -8.27
C ALA A 125 -2.02 8.11 -7.90
N ASN A 126 -1.53 6.89 -8.07
CA ASN A 126 -0.14 6.55 -7.75
C ASN A 126 0.87 7.25 -8.67
N ALA A 127 0.53 7.45 -9.95
CA ALA A 127 1.35 8.27 -10.86
C ALA A 127 1.40 9.74 -10.40
N ALA A 128 0.29 10.30 -9.89
CA ALA A 128 0.25 11.66 -9.35
C ALA A 128 1.05 11.78 -8.05
N ILE A 129 0.92 10.81 -7.13
CA ILE A 129 1.77 10.70 -5.91
C ILE A 129 3.24 10.72 -6.30
N GLY A 130 3.61 9.98 -7.36
CA GLY A 130 4.97 9.97 -7.88
C GLY A 130 5.47 11.37 -8.26
N ARG A 131 4.67 12.15 -8.98
CA ARG A 131 5.02 13.53 -9.36
C ARG A 131 5.17 14.44 -8.15
N HIS A 132 4.17 14.49 -7.28
CA HIS A 132 4.20 15.36 -6.09
C HIS A 132 5.33 15.00 -5.12
N GLY A 133 5.62 13.71 -4.95
CA GLY A 133 6.74 13.28 -4.11
C GLY A 133 8.10 13.50 -4.77
N MET A 134 8.20 13.47 -6.10
CA MET A 134 9.42 13.82 -6.83
C MET A 134 9.82 15.28 -6.56
N ASP A 135 8.85 16.20 -6.49
CA ASP A 135 9.12 17.60 -6.18
C ASP A 135 9.82 17.75 -4.82
N LEU A 136 9.40 16.98 -3.80
CA LEU A 136 10.08 16.96 -2.50
C LEU A 136 11.53 16.47 -2.61
N LEU A 137 11.81 15.45 -3.42
CA LEU A 137 13.16 14.95 -3.62
C LEU A 137 14.02 15.96 -4.38
N ALA A 138 13.44 16.69 -5.33
CA ALA A 138 14.11 17.74 -6.07
C ALA A 138 14.47 18.95 -5.17
N GLU A 139 13.57 19.34 -4.26
CA GLU A 139 13.83 20.38 -3.24
C GLU A 139 15.01 19.99 -2.33
N ILE A 140 15.05 18.73 -1.88
CA ILE A 140 16.17 18.21 -1.08
C ILE A 140 17.47 18.27 -1.87
N ALA A 141 17.46 17.86 -3.13
CA ALA A 141 18.66 17.92 -3.99
C ALA A 141 19.13 19.37 -4.19
N ALA A 142 18.21 20.32 -4.34
CA ALA A 142 18.51 21.75 -4.51
C ALA A 142 19.01 22.43 -3.23
N SER A 143 18.82 21.84 -2.03
CA SER A 143 19.20 22.41 -0.73
C SER A 143 20.72 22.42 -0.46
N GLY A 144 21.53 22.03 -1.43
CA GLY A 144 23.02 21.98 -1.32
C GLY A 144 23.55 20.70 -0.68
N ARG A 145 22.70 19.68 -0.48
CA ARG A 145 23.15 18.35 -0.05
C ARG A 145 23.93 17.65 -1.16
N LYS A 146 24.90 16.85 -0.78
CA LYS A 146 25.68 16.05 -1.74
C LYS A 146 24.79 14.94 -2.33
N ALA A 147 24.82 14.80 -3.65
CA ALA A 147 24.18 13.67 -4.33
C ALA A 147 24.81 12.32 -3.89
N PRO A 148 24.03 11.23 -3.89
CA PRO A 148 22.58 11.13 -4.20
C PRO A 148 21.69 11.62 -3.06
N VAL A 149 20.41 11.92 -3.33
CA VAL A 149 19.37 12.05 -2.30
C VAL A 149 19.12 10.67 -1.70
N ARG A 150 19.27 10.55 -0.38
CA ARG A 150 19.20 9.27 0.33
C ARG A 150 17.86 9.14 1.04
N LEU A 151 16.96 8.40 0.41
CA LEU A 151 15.64 8.11 0.93
C LEU A 151 15.65 6.82 1.75
N MET A 152 14.99 6.78 2.89
CA MET A 152 14.72 5.54 3.63
C MET A 152 13.24 5.15 3.48
N THR A 153 12.99 3.85 3.28
CA THR A 153 11.63 3.30 3.25
C THR A 153 11.51 2.06 4.11
N HIS A 154 10.25 1.68 4.42
CA HIS A 154 9.91 0.53 5.25
C HIS A 154 8.76 -0.25 4.61
N CYS A 155 8.76 -1.58 4.74
CA CYS A 155 7.83 -2.49 4.09
C CYS A 155 8.00 -2.49 2.56
N ASN A 156 6.93 -2.80 1.85
CA ASN A 156 6.87 -2.66 0.42
C ASN A 156 5.63 -1.84 0.05
N ALA A 157 5.86 -0.63 -0.43
CA ALA A 157 4.86 0.32 -0.91
C ALA A 157 5.23 0.80 -2.33
N GLY A 158 5.74 -0.13 -3.15
CA GLY A 158 6.02 0.04 -4.56
C GLY A 158 4.93 -0.52 -5.45
N CYS A 159 5.26 -0.79 -6.71
CA CYS A 159 4.33 -1.33 -7.71
C CYS A 159 3.59 -2.57 -7.22
N LEU A 160 4.26 -3.43 -6.45
CA LEU A 160 3.66 -4.66 -5.91
C LEU A 160 2.53 -4.41 -4.90
N ALA A 161 2.43 -3.22 -4.32
CA ALA A 161 1.38 -2.87 -3.35
C ALA A 161 0.14 -2.23 -4.00
N THR A 162 0.19 -1.93 -5.29
CA THR A 162 -0.81 -1.17 -6.06
C THR A 162 -1.05 -1.87 -7.39
N VAL A 163 -1.99 -1.38 -8.18
CA VAL A 163 -2.14 -1.85 -9.57
C VAL A 163 -0.91 -1.48 -10.39
N ARG A 164 -0.37 -0.25 -10.17
CA ARG A 164 0.81 0.26 -10.88
C ARG A 164 1.45 1.42 -10.11
N HIS A 165 2.71 1.70 -10.34
CA HIS A 165 3.53 2.82 -9.84
C HIS A 165 3.96 2.71 -8.37
N GLY A 166 3.12 2.16 -7.47
CA GLY A 166 3.36 2.19 -6.03
C GLY A 166 3.00 3.53 -5.39
N THR A 167 3.08 3.60 -4.09
CA THR A 167 2.87 4.84 -3.33
C THR A 167 4.20 5.46 -2.89
N ALA A 168 4.86 4.89 -1.86
CA ALA A 168 6.13 5.43 -1.33
C ALA A 168 7.31 5.33 -2.31
N LEU A 169 7.30 4.35 -3.22
CA LEU A 169 8.34 4.23 -4.23
C LEU A 169 8.03 4.99 -5.53
N ALA A 170 6.79 5.44 -5.75
CA ALA A 170 6.44 6.21 -6.95
C ALA A 170 7.29 7.49 -7.11
N PRO A 171 7.54 8.29 -6.05
CA PRO A 171 8.47 9.42 -6.11
C PRO A 171 9.90 9.02 -6.50
N VAL A 172 10.36 7.86 -6.02
CA VAL A 172 11.70 7.35 -6.32
C VAL A 172 11.84 7.01 -7.80
N TYR A 173 10.85 6.31 -8.36
CA TYR A 173 10.84 5.97 -9.79
C TYR A 173 10.78 7.22 -10.65
N ALA A 174 9.88 8.15 -10.31
CA ALA A 174 9.75 9.42 -11.05
C ALA A 174 11.05 10.24 -11.02
N ALA A 175 11.70 10.34 -9.85
CA ALA A 175 12.96 11.06 -9.71
C ALA A 175 14.11 10.38 -10.49
N HIS A 176 14.21 9.06 -10.40
CA HIS A 176 15.21 8.28 -11.12
C HIS A 176 15.05 8.41 -12.64
N ASP A 177 13.82 8.26 -13.14
CA ASP A 177 13.50 8.40 -14.57
C ASP A 177 13.78 9.83 -15.08
N ALA A 178 13.63 10.84 -14.21
CA ALA A 178 13.99 12.24 -14.50
C ALA A 178 15.51 12.52 -14.40
N GLY A 179 16.34 11.51 -14.07
CA GLY A 179 17.79 11.64 -13.96
C GLY A 179 18.28 12.21 -12.63
N LEU A 180 17.42 12.35 -11.61
CA LEU A 180 17.85 12.72 -10.28
C LEU A 180 18.59 11.55 -9.62
N ALA A 181 19.80 11.81 -9.12
CA ALA A 181 20.55 10.81 -8.39
C ALA A 181 19.90 10.52 -7.04
N VAL A 182 19.34 9.31 -6.90
CA VAL A 182 18.69 8.83 -5.69
C VAL A 182 19.33 7.52 -5.20
N HIS A 183 19.29 7.29 -3.89
CA HIS A 183 19.67 6.03 -3.26
C HIS A 183 18.62 5.67 -2.20
N VAL A 184 18.22 4.39 -2.14
CA VAL A 184 17.17 3.94 -1.23
C VAL A 184 17.73 3.00 -0.16
N TRP A 185 17.61 3.41 1.10
CA TRP A 185 17.78 2.54 2.26
C TRP A 185 16.48 1.75 2.47
N VAL A 186 16.54 0.44 2.32
CA VAL A 186 15.37 -0.44 2.42
C VAL A 186 15.46 -1.23 3.72
N SER A 187 14.53 -0.97 4.64
CA SER A 187 14.37 -1.74 5.88
C SER A 187 13.87 -3.15 5.55
N GLU A 188 14.49 -4.19 6.11
CA GLU A 188 14.10 -5.60 5.82
C GLU A 188 12.66 -5.91 6.16
N THR A 189 12.12 -5.26 7.18
CA THR A 189 10.71 -5.33 7.62
C THR A 189 10.33 -6.69 8.19
N ARG A 190 10.92 -7.02 9.35
CA ARG A 190 10.53 -8.22 10.12
C ARG A 190 9.05 -8.13 10.54
N PRO A 191 8.33 -9.28 10.74
CA PRO A 191 8.84 -10.65 10.54
C PRO A 191 8.80 -11.17 9.09
N ARG A 192 7.98 -10.58 8.20
CA ARG A 192 7.72 -11.12 6.85
C ARG A 192 8.71 -10.67 5.77
N ASN A 193 9.62 -9.77 6.10
CA ASN A 193 10.70 -9.31 5.21
C ASN A 193 10.21 -8.71 3.88
N GLN A 194 9.14 -7.89 3.92
CA GLN A 194 8.61 -7.21 2.72
C GLN A 194 9.64 -6.27 2.07
N GLY A 195 10.67 -5.85 2.82
CA GLY A 195 11.80 -5.11 2.26
C GLY A 195 12.52 -5.86 1.13
N LEU A 196 12.50 -7.20 1.13
CA LEU A 196 13.07 -7.98 0.04
C LEU A 196 12.31 -7.78 -1.28
N LEU A 197 10.99 -7.61 -1.23
CA LEU A 197 10.19 -7.25 -2.40
C LEU A 197 10.55 -5.84 -2.90
N THR A 198 10.76 -4.89 -1.98
CA THR A 198 11.20 -3.54 -2.32
C THR A 198 12.58 -3.53 -2.98
N VAL A 199 13.53 -4.31 -2.45
CA VAL A 199 14.86 -4.48 -3.08
C VAL A 199 14.73 -5.05 -4.48
N TRP A 200 13.86 -6.04 -4.66
CA TRP A 200 13.61 -6.65 -5.96
C TRP A 200 13.01 -5.65 -6.97
N GLU A 201 11.96 -4.91 -6.58
CA GLU A 201 11.34 -3.89 -7.45
C GLU A 201 12.34 -2.81 -7.89
N LEU A 202 13.09 -2.27 -6.93
CA LEU A 202 14.11 -1.24 -7.20
C LEU A 202 15.22 -1.79 -8.11
N ALA A 203 15.54 -3.10 -8.00
CA ALA A 203 16.47 -3.75 -8.91
C ALA A 203 15.96 -3.75 -10.35
N GLN A 204 14.70 -4.09 -10.55
CA GLN A 204 14.07 -4.11 -11.88
C GLN A 204 14.06 -2.70 -12.51
N ALA A 205 13.95 -1.66 -11.69
CA ALA A 205 13.95 -0.26 -12.14
C ALA A 205 15.38 0.35 -12.25
N GLY A 206 16.44 -0.39 -11.91
CA GLY A 206 17.80 0.12 -11.94
C GLY A 206 18.14 1.15 -10.86
N VAL A 207 17.29 1.29 -9.84
CA VAL A 207 17.46 2.27 -8.75
C VAL A 207 18.51 1.77 -7.75
N PRO A 208 19.53 2.59 -7.39
CA PRO A 208 20.49 2.28 -6.33
C PRO A 208 19.81 2.09 -4.98
N ARG A 209 20.13 0.99 -4.31
CA ARG A 209 19.50 0.60 -3.06
C ARG A 209 20.42 -0.21 -2.17
N THR A 210 20.16 -0.17 -0.87
CA THR A 210 20.81 -1.02 0.15
C THR A 210 19.79 -1.55 1.12
N LEU A 211 19.77 -2.86 1.33
CA LEU A 211 18.98 -3.52 2.36
C LEU A 211 19.65 -3.33 3.72
N ILE A 212 18.86 -3.01 4.74
CA ILE A 212 19.32 -2.85 6.11
C ILE A 212 18.44 -3.65 7.08
N ALA A 213 19.03 -4.09 8.19
CA ALA A 213 18.26 -4.57 9.33
C ALA A 213 17.35 -3.44 9.87
N ASP A 214 16.16 -3.76 10.34
CA ASP A 214 15.19 -2.77 10.83
C ASP A 214 15.79 -1.84 11.90
N ASN A 215 16.60 -2.41 12.80
CA ASN A 215 17.21 -1.66 13.91
C ASN A 215 18.37 -0.75 13.47
N ALA A 216 18.90 -0.91 12.24
CA ALA A 216 19.96 -0.06 11.72
C ALA A 216 19.43 1.33 11.30
N ALA A 217 18.13 1.50 11.14
CA ALA A 217 17.53 2.75 10.65
C ALA A 217 17.93 3.96 11.51
N GLY A 218 17.81 3.87 12.83
CA GLY A 218 18.20 4.95 13.76
C GLY A 218 19.69 5.30 13.67
N LEU A 219 20.58 4.31 13.52
CA LEU A 219 22.02 4.53 13.37
C LEU A 219 22.34 5.33 12.10
N LEU A 220 21.72 4.98 10.97
CA LEU A 220 21.94 5.70 9.70
C LEU A 220 21.44 7.14 9.78
N MET A 221 20.29 7.36 10.42
CA MET A 221 19.75 8.70 10.67
C MET A 221 20.68 9.53 11.57
N MET A 222 21.18 8.94 12.66
CA MET A 222 22.16 9.57 13.57
C MET A 222 23.46 9.96 12.86
N ARG A 223 23.89 9.19 11.87
CA ARG A 223 25.10 9.46 11.06
C ARG A 223 24.87 10.49 9.95
N GLY A 224 23.62 10.99 9.80
CA GLY A 224 23.28 11.91 8.70
C GLY A 224 23.32 11.24 7.33
N GLU A 225 23.08 9.92 7.27
CA GLU A 225 23.07 9.13 6.04
C GLU A 225 21.68 8.99 5.42
N VAL A 226 20.65 9.65 6.01
CA VAL A 226 19.28 9.69 5.52
C VAL A 226 18.84 11.13 5.37
N ASP A 227 18.29 11.48 4.21
CA ASP A 227 17.83 12.84 3.91
C ASP A 227 16.32 12.99 4.06
N ILE A 228 15.58 11.90 3.83
CA ILE A 228 14.12 11.84 3.91
C ILE A 228 13.68 10.39 4.21
N VAL A 229 12.58 10.25 4.94
CA VAL A 229 11.88 8.97 5.09
C VAL A 229 10.55 9.07 4.36
N VAL A 230 10.25 8.09 3.49
CA VAL A 230 8.95 7.97 2.82
C VAL A 230 8.42 6.55 2.98
N VAL A 231 7.24 6.42 3.55
CA VAL A 231 6.57 5.14 3.78
C VAL A 231 5.18 5.13 3.16
N GLY A 232 4.59 3.96 2.96
CA GLY A 232 3.19 3.83 2.60
C GLY A 232 2.27 3.90 3.83
N ALA A 233 0.99 3.60 3.61
CA ALA A 233 0.02 3.45 4.69
C ALA A 233 -0.92 2.27 4.42
N ASP A 234 -1.32 1.58 5.48
CA ASP A 234 -2.41 0.60 5.44
C ASP A 234 -3.77 1.26 5.78
N ARG A 235 -3.76 2.32 6.61
CA ARG A 235 -4.90 3.19 6.92
C ARG A 235 -4.42 4.50 7.51
N ILE A 236 -5.07 5.60 7.14
CA ILE A 236 -4.84 6.93 7.70
C ILE A 236 -6.13 7.39 8.35
N ALA A 237 -6.08 7.72 9.64
CA ALA A 237 -7.21 8.28 10.36
C ALA A 237 -7.49 9.74 9.95
N ALA A 238 -8.67 10.25 10.26
CA ALA A 238 -9.09 11.61 9.91
C ALA A 238 -8.19 12.72 10.49
N ASN A 239 -7.49 12.45 11.60
CA ASN A 239 -6.52 13.38 12.20
C ASN A 239 -5.10 13.25 11.62
N GLY A 240 -4.88 12.32 10.66
CA GLY A 240 -3.58 12.07 10.04
C GLY A 240 -2.71 11.03 10.73
N ASP A 241 -3.12 10.46 11.86
CA ASP A 241 -2.44 9.30 12.44
C ASP A 241 -2.44 8.16 11.43
N THR A 242 -1.28 7.51 11.24
CA THR A 242 -1.12 6.60 10.10
C THR A 242 -0.73 5.20 10.56
N ALA A 243 -1.60 4.22 10.35
CA ALA A 243 -1.24 2.83 10.51
C ALA A 243 -0.41 2.35 9.31
N ASN A 244 0.74 1.80 9.59
CA ASN A 244 1.60 1.14 8.60
C ASN A 244 2.34 -0.03 9.25
N LYS A 245 3.06 -0.80 8.46
CA LYS A 245 3.79 -1.99 8.91
C LYS A 245 4.59 -1.71 10.18
N ILE A 246 4.50 -2.65 11.15
CA ILE A 246 5.23 -2.58 12.44
C ILE A 246 6.69 -2.17 12.24
N GLY A 247 7.17 -1.22 13.05
CA GLY A 247 8.48 -0.58 12.93
C GLY A 247 8.47 0.79 12.24
N THR A 248 7.32 1.23 11.72
CA THR A 248 7.14 2.57 11.15
C THR A 248 7.24 3.65 12.24
N TYR A 249 6.61 3.44 13.40
CA TYR A 249 6.65 4.36 14.53
C TYR A 249 8.09 4.60 15.04
N LEU A 250 8.89 3.55 15.18
CA LEU A 250 10.30 3.68 15.58
C LEU A 250 11.11 4.52 14.58
N LYS A 251 10.83 4.39 13.28
CA LYS A 251 11.49 5.20 12.24
C LYS A 251 11.03 6.65 12.29
N ALA A 252 9.74 6.90 12.55
CA ALA A 252 9.21 8.26 12.71
C ALA A 252 9.82 8.97 13.93
N LEU A 253 9.96 8.27 15.05
CA LEU A 253 10.65 8.78 16.24
C LEU A 253 12.13 9.11 15.98
N ALA A 254 12.84 8.19 15.31
CA ALA A 254 14.25 8.41 14.97
C ALA A 254 14.41 9.59 13.99
N ALA A 255 13.55 9.69 12.98
CA ALA A 255 13.54 10.79 12.02
C ALA A 255 13.32 12.14 12.77
N ARG A 256 12.33 12.20 13.67
CA ARG A 256 12.06 13.38 14.49
C ARG A 256 13.26 13.77 15.35
N ALA A 257 13.91 12.80 16.01
CA ALA A 257 15.08 13.05 16.86
C ALA A 257 16.28 13.63 16.09
N HIS A 258 16.38 13.35 14.80
CA HIS A 258 17.49 13.80 13.94
C HIS A 258 17.09 14.89 12.93
N GLY A 259 15.89 15.47 13.05
CA GLY A 259 15.41 16.54 12.15
C GLY A 259 15.23 16.11 10.69
N ILE A 260 14.96 14.82 10.45
CA ILE A 260 14.76 14.26 9.12
C ILE A 260 13.26 14.31 8.80
N PRO A 261 12.84 14.84 7.64
CA PRO A 261 11.44 14.86 7.26
C PRO A 261 10.92 13.44 7.03
N PHE A 262 9.72 13.18 7.58
CA PHE A 262 9.04 11.89 7.50
C PHE A 262 7.72 12.05 6.77
N TYR A 263 7.59 11.45 5.60
CA TYR A 263 6.40 11.52 4.76
C TYR A 263 5.69 10.17 4.65
N VAL A 264 4.37 10.25 4.54
CA VAL A 264 3.51 9.12 4.20
C VAL A 264 2.99 9.34 2.77
N ALA A 265 3.07 8.34 1.91
CA ALA A 265 2.55 8.40 0.55
C ALA A 265 1.41 7.38 0.39
N ALA A 266 0.22 7.87 0.13
CA ALA A 266 -0.98 7.05 0.00
C ALA A 266 -2.08 7.77 -0.80
N PRO A 267 -2.91 7.04 -1.58
CA PRO A 267 -4.07 7.62 -2.24
C PRO A 267 -5.16 7.99 -1.21
N LEU A 268 -6.05 8.92 -1.57
CA LEU A 268 -7.15 9.34 -0.71
C LEU A 268 -8.05 8.18 -0.27
N SER A 269 -8.16 7.13 -1.08
CA SER A 269 -8.90 5.90 -0.73
C SER A 269 -8.35 5.14 0.49
N THR A 270 -7.14 5.48 0.94
CA THR A 270 -6.52 4.93 2.15
C THR A 270 -6.85 5.76 3.40
N ILE A 271 -7.43 6.96 3.22
CA ILE A 271 -7.86 7.81 4.33
C ILE A 271 -9.25 7.36 4.80
N ASP A 272 -9.33 7.01 6.06
CA ASP A 272 -10.58 6.62 6.72
C ASP A 272 -11.14 7.81 7.52
N HIS A 273 -12.00 8.60 6.86
CA HIS A 273 -12.64 9.76 7.48
C HIS A 273 -13.62 9.38 8.61
N ALA A 274 -14.06 8.11 8.67
CA ALA A 274 -14.91 7.61 9.74
C ALA A 274 -14.12 7.22 11.00
N CYS A 275 -12.80 7.10 10.90
CA CYS A 275 -11.89 6.80 12.01
C CYS A 275 -11.29 8.13 12.53
N PRO A 276 -11.69 8.65 13.71
CA PRO A 276 -11.28 9.97 14.17
C PRO A 276 -9.77 10.09 14.45
N HIS A 277 -9.15 9.04 15.02
CA HIS A 277 -7.74 9.04 15.41
C HIS A 277 -7.14 7.62 15.42
N GLY A 278 -5.83 7.55 15.45
CA GLY A 278 -5.07 6.30 15.33
C GLY A 278 -5.34 5.26 16.40
N GLY A 279 -5.77 5.68 17.60
CA GLY A 279 -6.15 4.76 18.68
C GLY A 279 -7.39 3.91 18.37
N ASP A 280 -8.22 4.34 17.40
CA ASP A 280 -9.41 3.61 16.97
C ASP A 280 -9.13 2.63 15.82
N ILE A 281 -7.91 2.66 15.26
CA ILE A 281 -7.53 1.74 14.17
C ILE A 281 -7.32 0.34 14.74
N PRO A 282 -8.09 -0.67 14.30
CA PRO A 282 -7.87 -2.04 14.74
C PRO A 282 -6.53 -2.57 14.22
N ILE A 283 -5.69 -3.05 15.12
CA ILE A 283 -4.40 -3.63 14.77
C ILE A 283 -4.54 -5.17 14.67
N GLU A 284 -4.18 -5.70 13.51
CA GLU A 284 -4.19 -7.14 13.25
C GLU A 284 -3.05 -7.82 14.00
N GLU A 285 -3.36 -8.82 14.82
CA GLU A 285 -2.37 -9.75 15.38
C GLU A 285 -2.11 -10.89 14.38
N ARG A 286 -0.84 -11.18 14.16
CA ARG A 286 -0.39 -12.21 13.21
C ARG A 286 -0.04 -13.50 13.92
N ASP A 287 0.09 -14.58 13.14
CA ASP A 287 0.50 -15.89 13.65
C ASP A 287 1.95 -15.81 14.20
N GLY A 288 2.13 -16.29 15.45
CA GLY A 288 3.45 -16.28 16.11
C GLY A 288 4.52 -17.06 15.37
N ARG A 289 4.14 -18.02 14.52
CA ARG A 289 5.07 -18.75 13.64
C ARG A 289 5.84 -17.81 12.70
N GLU A 290 5.32 -16.63 12.40
CA GLU A 290 6.04 -15.64 11.59
C GLU A 290 7.33 -15.14 12.25
N LEU A 291 7.42 -15.16 13.58
CA LEU A 291 8.64 -14.81 14.32
C LEU A 291 9.67 -15.93 14.35
N GLY A 292 9.28 -17.17 14.02
CA GLY A 292 10.14 -18.35 14.11
C GLY A 292 10.40 -18.81 15.55
N ALA A 293 9.53 -18.41 16.51
CA ALA A 293 9.62 -18.85 17.89
C ALA A 293 9.21 -20.32 18.04
N ALA A 294 9.73 -20.99 19.08
CA ALA A 294 9.29 -22.33 19.44
C ALA A 294 7.80 -22.31 19.84
N PRO A 295 7.05 -23.42 19.63
CA PRO A 295 5.60 -23.47 19.86
C PRO A 295 5.14 -23.15 21.29
N ASP A 296 6.00 -23.34 22.29
CA ASP A 296 5.76 -23.11 23.71
C ASP A 296 6.10 -21.65 24.15
N VAL A 297 6.64 -20.83 23.27
CA VAL A 297 6.98 -19.43 23.56
C VAL A 297 5.78 -18.54 23.28
N PRO A 298 5.24 -17.83 24.27
CA PRO A 298 4.23 -16.79 24.02
C PRO A 298 4.80 -15.68 23.13
N VAL A 299 4.06 -15.30 22.08
CA VAL A 299 4.48 -14.29 21.14
C VAL A 299 3.41 -13.20 20.98
N ALA A 300 3.85 -11.96 20.76
CA ALA A 300 3.01 -10.84 20.31
C ALA A 300 3.54 -10.39 18.94
N THR A 301 2.66 -10.38 17.95
CA THR A 301 3.00 -10.08 16.55
C THR A 301 2.04 -9.07 15.93
N PRO A 302 1.95 -7.83 16.48
CA PRO A 302 1.15 -6.80 15.85
C PRO A 302 1.66 -6.53 14.42
N ALA A 303 0.73 -6.51 13.46
CA ALA A 303 1.09 -6.32 12.06
C ALA A 303 1.51 -4.90 11.76
N PHE A 304 0.96 -3.93 12.49
CA PHE A 304 1.10 -2.50 12.26
C PHE A 304 1.39 -1.76 13.56
N ASP A 305 2.01 -0.59 13.43
CA ASP A 305 2.02 0.44 14.46
C ASP A 305 1.43 1.74 13.89
N VAL A 306 1.17 2.72 14.76
CA VAL A 306 0.46 3.94 14.37
C VAL A 306 1.27 5.16 14.81
N PRO A 307 2.25 5.62 13.99
CA PRO A 307 2.85 6.94 14.20
C PRO A 307 1.78 8.02 14.27
N PRO A 308 1.79 8.85 15.34
CA PRO A 308 0.88 9.97 15.46
C PRO A 308 1.20 11.05 14.41
N ALA A 309 0.19 11.78 14.00
CA ALA A 309 0.26 12.88 13.03
C ALA A 309 1.40 13.87 13.30
N GLY A 310 1.66 14.17 14.58
CA GLY A 310 2.73 15.07 15.00
C GLY A 310 4.16 14.61 14.68
N LEU A 311 4.36 13.35 14.28
CA LEU A 311 5.64 12.83 13.80
C LEU A 311 5.75 12.85 12.26
N ILE A 312 4.66 13.15 11.56
CA ILE A 312 4.55 13.11 10.10
C ILE A 312 4.68 14.53 9.56
N SER A 313 5.68 14.75 8.70
CA SER A 313 5.94 16.06 8.07
C SER A 313 4.89 16.41 7.02
N GLY A 314 4.34 15.39 6.34
CA GLY A 314 3.29 15.54 5.34
C GLY A 314 2.83 14.22 4.76
N ILE A 315 1.67 14.27 4.13
CA ILE A 315 1.05 13.14 3.43
C ILE A 315 0.99 13.48 1.94
N VAL A 316 1.64 12.65 1.13
CA VAL A 316 1.69 12.79 -0.33
C VAL A 316 0.52 12.00 -0.90
N THR A 317 -0.39 12.70 -1.54
CA THR A 317 -1.58 12.13 -2.18
C THR A 317 -1.61 12.46 -3.68
N GLU A 318 -2.59 11.94 -4.39
CA GLU A 318 -2.83 12.30 -5.80
C GLU A 318 -3.25 13.77 -5.99
N ARG A 319 -3.68 14.45 -4.92
CA ARG A 319 -4.08 15.88 -4.96
C ARG A 319 -2.96 16.83 -4.54
N GLY A 320 -1.83 16.31 -4.06
CA GLY A 320 -0.71 17.12 -3.58
C GLY A 320 -0.13 16.62 -2.27
N VAL A 321 0.70 17.44 -1.65
CA VAL A 321 1.31 17.20 -0.34
C VAL A 321 0.58 18.03 0.71
N PHE A 322 0.03 17.35 1.71
CA PHE A 322 -0.77 17.97 2.77
C PHE A 322 -0.15 17.75 4.13
N ARG A 323 -0.30 18.72 5.03
CA ARG A 323 -0.05 18.47 6.45
C ARG A 323 -1.12 17.52 6.98
N PRO A 324 -0.82 16.66 7.97
CA PRO A 324 -1.79 15.71 8.49
C PRO A 324 -3.11 16.37 8.96
N GLU A 325 -3.04 17.56 9.53
CA GLU A 325 -4.22 18.28 10.03
C GLU A 325 -5.17 18.73 8.91
N ALA A 326 -4.64 18.94 7.70
CA ALA A 326 -5.42 19.39 6.54
C ALA A 326 -6.23 18.28 5.87
N LEU A 327 -6.03 17.00 6.24
CA LEU A 327 -6.74 15.88 5.61
C LEU A 327 -8.26 15.95 5.80
N ARG A 328 -8.73 16.57 6.87
CA ARG A 328 -10.18 16.75 7.13
C ARG A 328 -10.88 17.60 6.06
N GLU A 329 -10.13 18.44 5.35
CA GLU A 329 -10.64 19.29 4.29
C GLU A 329 -10.73 18.56 2.93
N LEU A 330 -10.20 17.34 2.85
CA LEU A 330 -10.19 16.51 1.65
C LEU A 330 -11.34 15.50 1.58
N ALA A 331 -12.20 15.47 2.60
CA ALA A 331 -13.34 14.56 2.74
C ALA A 331 -14.44 14.80 1.69
#